data_e0a2c2caef9691f0792e0c962f174139
#
_entry.id   e0a2c2caef9691f0792e0c962f174139
#
_cell.length_a   1.000
_cell.length_b   1.000
_cell.length_c   1.000
_cell.angle_alpha   90.00
_cell.angle_beta   90.00
_cell.angle_gamma   90.00
#
_symmetry.space_group_name_H-M   'P 1'
#
loop_
_entity.id
_entity.type
_entity.pdbx_description
1 polymer ?
#
loop_
_entity_poly.entity_id
_entity_poly.type
_entity_poly.pdbx_seq_one_letter_code
_entity_poly.pdbx_strand_id
1 'polypeptide(L)'
;MSTIKFGTDGWRAIIADDFTVENVKRVAYATALWLKQNFENPSAVVGCDPRFAGPMFADVTTTVLASQGIKVFRAENMFISTPMISLGTVRTGASAGIIITASHNPPAYNGYKIKAFYGGPATPDDIEKVESQIPDTVSLELKTVTDYVTEGLVEYIDLEDMYVEHAEANFDIPAIRDSGLQWAYDAMYGAGQNVMRRLFPDITFLHADYNPSFDGQAPEPIQRNLQEFEQLIKLSEGEIASGLVTDGDADRIGLYDGDGNFVDSHHILLLLIHYMYKVKGEKGEVYSTFSCTSKIQKLCDAYGLNNTVTKIGFKYICDLIVNSGKQFMVGGEESGGIAVNGHIPERDGVWIGLMIWEFMAKSGRSLKDLVQEIYDVVGKFAVERYDLHVTEEKKQAIISRCKGGVDSFGHLKVTKTEDLDGFKFFFEDETWVMIRPSGTEPVLRVYAEAPSTAESFKILDIVKADLLK
;
A
#
# COMPACT_ATOMS: atom_id res chain seq x y z
N MET A 1 10.17 -4.71 29.50
CA MET A 1 10.31 -3.91 28.28
C MET A 1 9.54 -4.61 27.17
N SER A 2 8.85 -3.85 26.32
CA SER A 2 8.10 -4.44 25.22
C SER A 2 9.03 -5.03 24.17
N THR A 3 8.68 -6.20 23.66
CA THR A 3 9.37 -6.83 22.54
C THR A 3 8.98 -6.07 21.26
N ILE A 4 9.94 -5.40 20.63
CA ILE A 4 9.73 -4.73 19.36
C ILE A 4 9.81 -5.77 18.25
N LYS A 5 8.74 -5.86 17.42
CA LYS A 5 8.66 -6.80 16.33
C LYS A 5 8.11 -6.13 15.07
N PHE A 6 8.81 -6.32 13.95
CA PHE A 6 8.35 -5.83 12.66
C PHE A 6 7.25 -6.74 12.10
N GLY A 7 6.20 -6.10 11.59
CA GLY A 7 5.11 -6.78 10.89
C GLY A 7 5.40 -7.01 9.40
N THR A 8 4.34 -6.99 8.60
CA THR A 8 4.44 -7.19 7.14
C THR A 8 5.18 -6.04 6.46
N ASP A 9 4.99 -4.79 6.96
CA ASP A 9 5.60 -3.57 6.42
C ASP A 9 5.87 -2.58 7.56
N GLY A 10 6.98 -2.80 8.27
CA GLY A 10 7.43 -1.98 9.38
C GLY A 10 6.98 -2.42 10.77
N TRP A 11 7.57 -1.81 11.80
CA TRP A 11 7.10 -1.87 13.18
C TRP A 11 6.04 -0.80 13.41
N ARG A 12 4.91 -1.16 14.00
CA ARG A 12 3.81 -0.23 14.33
C ARG A 12 3.36 -0.45 15.76
N ALA A 13 3.12 0.65 16.48
CA ALA A 13 2.66 0.59 17.86
C ALA A 13 1.87 1.85 18.25
N ILE A 14 1.18 1.80 19.38
CA ILE A 14 0.42 2.93 19.92
C ILE A 14 1.40 3.99 20.44
N ILE A 15 1.17 5.25 20.04
CA ILE A 15 1.97 6.42 20.46
C ILE A 15 1.88 6.58 21.99
N ALA A 16 3.03 6.82 22.60
CA ALA A 16 3.21 6.96 24.06
C ALA A 16 2.98 5.68 24.90
N ASP A 17 2.59 4.57 24.28
CA ASP A 17 2.60 3.25 24.91
C ASP A 17 3.88 2.51 24.49
N ASP A 18 3.88 1.84 23.37
CA ASP A 18 5.07 1.16 22.84
C ASP A 18 5.83 2.02 21.80
N PHE A 19 5.15 2.88 21.03
CA PHE A 19 5.82 3.81 20.12
C PHE A 19 6.30 5.06 20.86
N THR A 20 7.45 4.94 21.51
CA THR A 20 8.08 5.97 22.35
C THR A 20 9.42 6.40 21.77
N VAL A 21 9.91 7.58 22.20
CA VAL A 21 11.25 8.08 21.84
C VAL A 21 12.33 7.03 22.14
N GLU A 22 12.26 6.40 23.32
CA GLU A 22 13.25 5.39 23.72
C GLU A 22 13.20 4.13 22.82
N ASN A 23 12.04 3.68 22.45
CA ASN A 23 11.89 2.53 21.55
C ASN A 23 12.32 2.87 20.12
N VAL A 24 12.01 4.10 19.64
CA VAL A 24 12.51 4.57 18.32
C VAL A 24 14.03 4.68 18.31
N LYS A 25 14.67 5.16 19.39
CA LYS A 25 16.15 5.15 19.53
C LYS A 25 16.72 3.73 19.41
N ARG A 26 16.09 2.75 20.05
CA ARG A 26 16.51 1.34 19.99
C ARG A 26 16.47 0.79 18.57
N VAL A 27 15.36 1.05 17.86
CA VAL A 27 15.18 0.61 16.46
C VAL A 27 16.16 1.33 15.53
N ALA A 28 16.29 2.65 15.64
CA ALA A 28 17.22 3.45 14.85
C ALA A 28 18.68 3.04 15.07
N TYR A 29 19.06 2.69 16.31
CA TYR A 29 20.38 2.19 16.63
C TYR A 29 20.64 0.82 15.98
N ALA A 30 19.70 -0.12 16.05
CA ALA A 30 19.79 -1.41 15.36
C ALA A 30 19.86 -1.23 13.84
N THR A 31 19.07 -0.30 13.28
CA THR A 31 19.17 0.07 11.86
C THR A 31 20.55 0.61 11.50
N ALA A 32 21.16 1.43 12.36
CA ALA A 32 22.51 1.95 12.16
C ALA A 32 23.56 0.82 12.15
N LEU A 33 23.44 -0.15 13.05
CA LEU A 33 24.32 -1.31 13.09
C LEU A 33 24.21 -2.15 11.81
N TRP A 34 22.98 -2.44 11.38
CA TRP A 34 22.72 -3.16 10.14
C TRP A 34 23.30 -2.44 8.93
N LEU A 35 23.11 -1.12 8.82
CA LEU A 35 23.65 -0.32 7.73
C LEU A 35 25.19 -0.40 7.67
N LYS A 36 25.86 -0.24 8.82
CA LYS A 36 27.34 -0.33 8.91
C LYS A 36 27.90 -1.71 8.59
N GLN A 37 27.13 -2.76 8.81
CA GLN A 37 27.53 -4.15 8.50
C GLN A 37 27.39 -4.49 7.02
N ASN A 38 26.48 -3.83 6.31
CA ASN A 38 26.12 -4.19 4.94
C ASN A 38 26.61 -3.18 3.89
N PHE A 39 27.03 -1.96 4.28
CA PHE A 39 27.47 -0.90 3.38
C PHE A 39 28.75 -0.26 3.87
N GLU A 40 29.67 0.04 2.95
CA GLU A 40 30.99 0.64 3.29
C GLU A 40 30.84 2.11 3.75
N ASN A 41 30.05 2.91 3.03
CA ASN A 41 29.76 4.30 3.36
C ASN A 41 28.23 4.49 3.49
N PRO A 42 27.63 4.01 4.59
CA PRO A 42 26.18 3.98 4.70
C PRO A 42 25.57 5.39 4.78
N SER A 43 24.45 5.55 4.08
CA SER A 43 23.63 6.75 4.15
C SER A 43 22.16 6.37 4.19
N ALA A 44 21.31 7.27 4.70
CA ALA A 44 19.88 7.03 4.80
C ALA A 44 19.07 8.28 4.46
N VAL A 45 17.94 8.10 3.77
CA VAL A 45 16.89 9.12 3.62
C VAL A 45 15.91 8.96 4.78
N VAL A 46 15.53 10.05 5.46
CA VAL A 46 14.63 10.01 6.62
C VAL A 46 13.52 11.04 6.49
N GLY A 47 12.27 10.61 6.71
CA GLY A 47 11.10 11.47 6.75
C GLY A 47 9.94 10.87 7.54
N CYS A 48 8.78 11.52 7.51
CA CYS A 48 7.57 11.07 8.20
C CYS A 48 6.30 11.42 7.42
N ASP A 49 5.21 10.68 7.69
CA ASP A 49 3.86 11.05 7.28
C ASP A 49 3.24 12.12 8.22
N PRO A 50 2.02 12.62 7.96
CA PRO A 50 1.42 13.69 8.77
C PRO A 50 0.98 13.27 10.19
N ARG A 51 1.23 12.05 10.65
CA ARG A 51 0.84 11.56 11.97
C ARG A 51 1.43 12.38 13.11
N PHE A 52 0.70 12.39 14.24
CA PHE A 52 1.14 13.05 15.47
C PHE A 52 2.58 12.64 15.85
N ALA A 53 3.38 13.64 16.21
CA ALA A 53 4.79 13.49 16.58
C ALA A 53 5.72 12.90 15.50
N GLY A 54 5.25 12.75 14.24
CA GLY A 54 6.06 12.27 13.13
C GLY A 54 7.40 13.00 12.99
N PRO A 55 7.45 14.34 12.89
CA PRO A 55 8.70 15.09 12.81
C PRO A 55 9.65 14.83 13.98
N MET A 56 9.14 14.75 15.21
CA MET A 56 9.96 14.47 16.40
C MET A 56 10.61 13.08 16.32
N PHE A 57 9.86 12.05 15.94
CA PHE A 57 10.42 10.71 15.79
C PHE A 57 11.40 10.59 14.61
N ALA A 58 11.16 11.34 13.53
CA ALA A 58 12.09 11.42 12.42
C ALA A 58 13.41 12.11 12.84
N ASP A 59 13.35 13.16 13.68
CA ASP A 59 14.54 13.83 14.21
C ASP A 59 15.31 12.92 15.18
N VAL A 60 14.61 12.14 16.02
CA VAL A 60 15.23 11.11 16.87
C VAL A 60 15.96 10.08 16.01
N THR A 61 15.32 9.58 14.97
CA THR A 61 15.94 8.65 14.02
C THR A 61 17.18 9.26 13.37
N THR A 62 17.07 10.49 12.86
CA THR A 62 18.16 11.25 12.23
C THR A 62 19.36 11.40 13.18
N THR A 63 19.11 11.83 14.40
CA THR A 63 20.21 12.06 15.38
C THR A 63 20.88 10.78 15.81
N VAL A 64 20.15 9.68 15.95
CA VAL A 64 20.73 8.36 16.26
C VAL A 64 21.61 7.88 15.11
N LEU A 65 21.13 7.92 13.86
CA LEU A 65 21.92 7.52 12.70
C LEU A 65 23.18 8.36 12.53
N ALA A 66 23.05 9.68 12.62
CA ALA A 66 24.17 10.61 12.53
C ALA A 66 25.20 10.39 13.64
N SER A 67 24.77 10.10 14.88
CA SER A 67 25.66 9.79 16.01
C SER A 67 26.50 8.54 15.76
N GLN A 68 26.05 7.64 14.87
CA GLN A 68 26.77 6.46 14.45
C GLN A 68 27.65 6.68 13.19
N GLY A 69 27.78 7.95 12.74
CA GLY A 69 28.58 8.33 11.59
C GLY A 69 27.90 8.05 10.23
N ILE A 70 26.59 7.83 10.22
CA ILE A 70 25.83 7.63 8.99
C ILE A 70 25.37 8.97 8.43
N LYS A 71 25.64 9.22 7.14
CA LYS A 71 25.12 10.40 6.44
C LYS A 71 23.59 10.28 6.32
N VAL A 72 22.85 11.32 6.72
CA VAL A 72 21.40 11.35 6.65
C VAL A 72 20.93 12.45 5.71
N PHE A 73 20.13 12.09 4.72
CA PHE A 73 19.33 12.99 3.91
C PHE A 73 17.95 13.12 4.57
N ARG A 74 17.76 14.22 5.30
CA ARG A 74 16.51 14.50 6.03
C ARG A 74 15.54 15.26 5.14
N ALA A 75 14.31 14.75 4.99
CA ALA A 75 13.27 15.51 4.30
C ALA A 75 13.08 16.88 4.96
N GLU A 76 13.17 17.98 4.20
CA GLU A 76 12.88 19.32 4.70
C GLU A 76 11.38 19.57 4.81
N ASN A 77 10.58 18.86 4.05
CA ASN A 77 9.13 18.89 4.08
C ASN A 77 8.61 18.44 5.45
N MET A 78 7.57 19.07 5.95
CA MET A 78 6.96 18.76 7.25
C MET A 78 6.51 17.29 7.33
N PHE A 79 5.98 16.78 6.23
CA PHE A 79 5.62 15.37 6.03
C PHE A 79 5.76 15.01 4.55
N ILE A 80 5.95 13.74 4.28
CA ILE A 80 6.10 13.19 2.92
C ILE A 80 5.49 11.78 2.86
N SER A 81 5.27 11.28 1.63
CA SER A 81 4.74 9.94 1.40
C SER A 81 5.82 8.84 1.47
N THR A 82 5.38 7.60 1.64
CA THR A 82 6.26 6.43 1.53
C THR A 82 6.95 6.33 0.17
N PRO A 83 6.26 6.50 -0.99
CA PRO A 83 6.94 6.49 -2.29
C PRO A 83 7.96 7.63 -2.47
N MET A 84 7.77 8.79 -1.84
CA MET A 84 8.78 9.86 -1.88
C MET A 84 10.09 9.47 -1.17
N ILE A 85 10.01 8.79 -0.01
CA ILE A 85 11.19 8.21 0.63
C ILE A 85 11.87 7.18 -0.27
N SER A 86 11.10 6.30 -0.87
CA SER A 86 11.59 5.25 -1.77
C SER A 86 12.28 5.85 -3.01
N LEU A 87 11.67 6.84 -3.65
CA LEU A 87 12.26 7.57 -4.77
C LEU A 87 13.52 8.35 -4.35
N GLY A 88 13.46 9.06 -3.22
CA GLY A 88 14.58 9.79 -2.65
C GLY A 88 15.77 8.89 -2.35
N THR A 89 15.52 7.68 -1.84
CA THR A 89 16.56 6.67 -1.59
C THR A 89 17.30 6.30 -2.88
N VAL A 90 16.57 6.05 -3.96
CA VAL A 90 17.15 5.74 -5.27
C VAL A 90 17.90 6.94 -5.85
N ARG A 91 17.30 8.12 -5.81
CA ARG A 91 17.85 9.34 -6.43
C ARG A 91 19.11 9.85 -5.74
N THR A 92 19.20 9.70 -4.41
CA THR A 92 20.39 10.09 -3.64
C THR A 92 21.46 9.00 -3.62
N GLY A 93 21.12 7.79 -4.06
CA GLY A 93 22.01 6.61 -3.93
C GLY A 93 22.19 6.18 -2.47
N ALA A 94 21.23 6.50 -1.60
CA ALA A 94 21.28 6.13 -0.19
C ALA A 94 21.16 4.61 0.01
N SER A 95 21.81 4.12 1.08
CA SER A 95 21.81 2.70 1.44
C SER A 95 20.43 2.23 1.92
N ALA A 96 19.63 3.12 2.50
CA ALA A 96 18.26 2.84 2.93
C ALA A 96 17.41 4.12 3.00
N GLY A 97 16.09 3.92 2.97
CA GLY A 97 15.10 4.94 3.32
C GLY A 97 14.39 4.57 4.61
N ILE A 98 14.07 5.55 5.42
CA ILE A 98 13.31 5.36 6.67
C ILE A 98 12.15 6.33 6.69
N ILE A 99 10.95 5.79 6.85
CA ILE A 99 9.76 6.63 7.04
C ILE A 99 9.07 6.30 8.36
N ILE A 100 8.78 7.35 9.11
CA ILE A 100 7.95 7.29 10.31
C ILE A 100 6.50 7.39 9.89
N THR A 101 5.80 6.25 9.92
CA THR A 101 4.40 6.12 9.48
C THR A 101 3.78 4.83 10.00
N ALA A 102 2.47 4.85 10.21
CA ALA A 102 1.67 3.64 10.41
C ALA A 102 0.67 3.40 9.27
N SER A 103 0.88 4.03 8.07
CA SER A 103 0.07 3.87 6.86
C SER A 103 -1.43 4.11 7.16
N HIS A 104 -2.25 3.09 7.02
CA HIS A 104 -3.71 3.13 7.22
C HIS A 104 -4.18 2.84 8.66
N ASN A 105 -3.28 2.63 9.62
CA ASN A 105 -3.69 2.39 11.01
C ASN A 105 -4.40 3.61 11.62
N PRO A 106 -5.25 3.42 12.65
CA PRO A 106 -5.88 4.51 13.38
C PRO A 106 -4.89 5.60 13.86
N PRO A 107 -5.36 6.83 14.14
CA PRO A 107 -4.51 7.96 14.54
C PRO A 107 -3.63 7.72 15.75
N ALA A 108 -4.06 6.85 16.66
CA ALA A 108 -3.30 6.50 17.88
C ALA A 108 -1.98 5.75 17.58
N TYR A 109 -1.78 5.26 16.36
CA TYR A 109 -0.59 4.50 15.97
C TYR A 109 0.43 5.38 15.25
N ASN A 110 1.71 5.05 15.43
CA ASN A 110 2.79 5.43 14.54
C ASN A 110 3.66 4.20 14.24
N GLY A 111 4.67 4.35 13.39
CA GLY A 111 5.48 3.20 12.99
C GLY A 111 6.81 3.63 12.39
N TYR A 112 7.64 2.62 12.10
CA TYR A 112 8.98 2.75 11.53
C TYR A 112 9.12 1.74 10.41
N LYS A 113 9.20 2.22 9.16
CA LYS A 113 9.43 1.39 7.97
C LYS A 113 10.84 1.60 7.44
N ILE A 114 11.45 0.53 6.95
CA ILE A 114 12.77 0.54 6.30
C ILE A 114 12.58 0.20 4.82
N LYS A 115 13.08 1.08 3.96
CA LYS A 115 13.18 0.90 2.51
C LYS A 115 14.62 0.55 2.14
N ALA A 116 14.79 -0.38 1.23
CA ALA A 116 16.11 -0.78 0.75
C ALA A 116 16.65 0.21 -0.30
N PHE A 117 17.93 0.11 -0.60
CA PHE A 117 18.64 0.98 -1.56
C PHE A 117 18.01 1.00 -2.97
N TYR A 118 17.27 -0.03 -3.33
CA TYR A 118 16.55 -0.11 -4.61
C TYR A 118 15.19 0.61 -4.61
N GLY A 119 14.78 1.23 -3.48
CA GLY A 119 13.53 2.01 -3.37
C GLY A 119 12.26 1.19 -3.14
N GLY A 120 12.38 -0.05 -2.69
CA GLY A 120 11.26 -0.89 -2.25
C GLY A 120 11.38 -1.27 -0.77
N PRO A 121 10.42 -2.03 -0.20
CA PRO A 121 10.53 -2.55 1.15
C PRO A 121 11.83 -3.33 1.38
N ALA A 122 12.45 -3.19 2.55
CA ALA A 122 13.57 -4.04 2.94
C ALA A 122 13.14 -5.51 2.98
N THR A 123 14.06 -6.41 2.64
CA THR A 123 13.76 -7.85 2.62
C THR A 123 13.44 -8.39 4.02
N PRO A 124 12.69 -9.50 4.13
CA PRO A 124 12.46 -10.14 5.42
C PRO A 124 13.76 -10.47 6.17
N ASP A 125 14.79 -10.91 5.43
CA ASP A 125 16.11 -11.25 5.99
C ASP A 125 16.83 -10.01 6.56
N ASP A 126 16.71 -8.86 5.90
CA ASP A 126 17.30 -7.62 6.40
C ASP A 126 16.55 -7.10 7.62
N ILE A 127 15.21 -7.20 7.61
CA ILE A 127 14.39 -6.86 8.78
C ILE A 127 14.72 -7.76 9.97
N GLU A 128 14.89 -9.08 9.78
CA GLU A 128 15.30 -10.00 10.84
C GLU A 128 16.67 -9.64 11.43
N LYS A 129 17.63 -9.23 10.58
CA LYS A 129 18.93 -8.73 11.04
C LYS A 129 18.81 -7.47 11.88
N VAL A 130 17.94 -6.53 11.50
CA VAL A 130 17.66 -5.33 12.31
C VAL A 130 16.99 -5.71 13.63
N GLU A 131 15.93 -6.52 13.59
CA GLU A 131 15.21 -6.98 14.80
C GLU A 131 16.13 -7.65 15.82
N SER A 132 17.00 -8.56 15.36
CA SER A 132 17.90 -9.31 16.21
C SER A 132 18.96 -8.45 16.90
N GLN A 133 19.17 -7.23 16.42
CA GLN A 133 20.16 -6.29 16.98
C GLN A 133 19.51 -5.20 17.85
N ILE A 134 18.17 -5.21 18.04
CA ILE A 134 17.50 -4.20 18.86
C ILE A 134 17.89 -4.43 20.33
N PRO A 135 18.66 -3.49 20.94
CA PRO A 135 19.10 -3.65 22.33
C PRO A 135 17.96 -3.33 23.30
N ASP A 136 18.06 -3.80 24.53
CA ASP A 136 17.10 -3.48 25.58
C ASP A 136 17.12 -1.98 25.93
N THR A 137 18.31 -1.36 25.91
CA THR A 137 18.50 0.07 26.20
C THR A 137 19.58 0.64 25.30
N VAL A 138 19.46 1.94 24.99
CA VAL A 138 20.46 2.68 24.22
C VAL A 138 20.88 3.90 25.04
N SER A 139 22.18 3.98 25.35
CA SER A 139 22.77 5.16 25.99
C SER A 139 23.65 5.87 24.98
N LEU A 140 23.18 6.97 24.42
CA LEU A 140 23.87 7.80 23.44
C LEU A 140 23.87 9.26 23.89
N GLU A 141 24.99 9.92 23.73
CA GLU A 141 25.09 11.37 23.78
C GLU A 141 24.71 11.93 22.41
N LEU A 142 23.44 12.33 22.26
CA LEU A 142 22.93 12.85 21.00
C LEU A 142 23.11 14.38 20.97
N LYS A 143 23.66 14.87 19.87
CA LYS A 143 23.64 16.30 19.51
C LYS A 143 22.29 16.64 18.87
N THR A 144 22.03 17.94 18.66
CA THR A 144 20.86 18.38 17.90
C THR A 144 21.01 18.06 16.42
N VAL A 145 19.91 18.02 15.66
CA VAL A 145 19.94 17.89 14.19
C VAL A 145 20.80 19.01 13.59
N THR A 146 20.68 20.24 14.10
CA THR A 146 21.46 21.41 13.63
C THR A 146 22.97 21.21 13.81
N ASP A 147 23.39 20.60 14.92
CA ASP A 147 24.81 20.29 15.12
C ASP A 147 25.32 19.32 14.06
N TYR A 148 24.54 18.26 13.76
CA TYR A 148 24.90 17.28 12.73
C TYR A 148 24.86 17.86 11.31
N VAL A 149 23.98 18.84 11.04
CA VAL A 149 24.02 19.62 9.78
C VAL A 149 25.34 20.37 9.67
N THR A 150 25.76 21.04 10.76
CA THR A 150 27.04 21.78 10.79
C THR A 150 28.24 20.86 10.60
N GLU A 151 28.17 19.64 11.09
CA GLU A 151 29.19 18.61 10.93
C GLU A 151 29.17 17.94 9.54
N GLY A 152 28.18 18.23 8.70
CA GLY A 152 28.01 17.67 7.38
C GLY A 152 27.46 16.24 7.35
N LEU A 153 27.01 15.72 8.50
CA LEU A 153 26.40 14.38 8.62
C LEU A 153 24.91 14.39 8.31
N VAL A 154 24.23 15.53 8.40
CA VAL A 154 22.82 15.69 8.00
C VAL A 154 22.72 16.73 6.90
N GLU A 155 21.91 16.45 5.91
CA GLU A 155 21.59 17.34 4.79
C GLU A 155 20.08 17.33 4.58
N TYR A 156 19.47 18.51 4.50
CA TYR A 156 18.06 18.62 4.15
C TYR A 156 17.88 18.54 2.64
N ILE A 157 16.87 17.77 2.22
CA ILE A 157 16.50 17.59 0.82
C ILE A 157 14.99 17.76 0.63
N ASP A 158 14.57 18.36 -0.48
CA ASP A 158 13.16 18.46 -0.87
C ASP A 158 12.74 17.20 -1.64
N LEU A 159 12.09 16.27 -0.95
CA LEU A 159 11.59 15.03 -1.54
C LEU A 159 10.30 15.23 -2.32
N GLU A 160 9.52 16.25 -1.98
CA GLU A 160 8.29 16.56 -2.70
C GLU A 160 8.60 17.15 -4.08
N ASP A 161 9.58 18.07 -4.15
CA ASP A 161 10.09 18.63 -5.41
C ASP A 161 10.61 17.53 -6.34
N MET A 162 11.44 16.64 -5.77
CA MET A 162 11.98 15.48 -6.49
C MET A 162 10.89 14.57 -7.06
N TYR A 163 9.79 14.37 -6.31
CA TYR A 163 8.67 13.56 -6.75
C TYR A 163 7.84 14.26 -7.82
N VAL A 164 7.57 15.55 -7.66
CA VAL A 164 6.85 16.37 -8.68
C VAL A 164 7.60 16.35 -10.00
N GLU A 165 8.91 16.63 -10.00
CA GLU A 165 9.75 16.56 -11.20
C GLU A 165 9.70 15.17 -11.86
N HIS A 166 9.71 14.11 -11.01
CA HIS A 166 9.62 12.75 -11.52
C HIS A 166 8.25 12.46 -12.15
N ALA A 167 7.16 12.92 -11.54
CA ALA A 167 5.82 12.78 -12.11
C ALA A 167 5.68 13.55 -13.44
N GLU A 168 6.11 14.80 -13.48
CA GLU A 168 6.07 15.65 -14.69
C GLU A 168 6.92 15.09 -15.85
N ALA A 169 8.02 14.40 -15.52
CA ALA A 169 8.86 13.76 -16.53
C ALA A 169 8.25 12.47 -17.14
N ASN A 170 7.28 11.85 -16.45
CA ASN A 170 6.71 10.55 -16.85
C ASN A 170 5.23 10.61 -17.27
N PHE A 171 4.52 11.67 -16.91
CA PHE A 171 3.11 11.88 -17.25
C PHE A 171 2.93 13.15 -18.07
N ASP A 172 1.97 13.13 -18.98
CA ASP A 172 1.50 14.30 -19.68
C ASP A 172 0.51 15.09 -18.80
N ILE A 173 1.04 15.71 -17.73
CA ILE A 173 0.25 16.49 -16.77
C ILE A 173 -0.60 17.56 -17.47
N PRO A 174 -0.09 18.33 -18.46
CA PRO A 174 -0.92 19.25 -19.24
C PRO A 174 -2.11 18.56 -19.90
N ALA A 175 -1.92 17.40 -20.54
CA ALA A 175 -3.03 16.70 -21.19
C ALA A 175 -4.10 16.25 -20.19
N ILE A 176 -3.73 15.88 -18.95
CA ILE A 176 -4.69 15.55 -17.91
C ILE A 176 -5.46 16.81 -17.47
N ARG A 177 -4.77 17.93 -17.23
CA ARG A 177 -5.38 19.21 -16.82
C ARG A 177 -6.32 19.76 -17.89
N ASP A 178 -5.90 19.72 -19.14
CA ASP A 178 -6.59 20.32 -20.30
C ASP A 178 -7.61 19.39 -20.94
N SER A 179 -7.84 18.20 -20.38
CA SER A 179 -8.78 17.20 -20.91
C SER A 179 -10.25 17.64 -20.92
N GLY A 180 -10.59 18.68 -20.17
CA GLY A 180 -11.98 19.11 -19.93
C GLY A 180 -12.71 18.26 -18.89
N LEU A 181 -12.06 17.22 -18.34
CA LEU A 181 -12.59 16.41 -17.25
C LEU A 181 -12.31 17.10 -15.91
N GLN A 182 -13.28 17.04 -14.99
CA GLN A 182 -13.07 17.51 -13.63
C GLN A 182 -12.66 16.34 -12.73
N TRP A 183 -11.67 16.58 -11.88
CA TRP A 183 -11.09 15.58 -10.98
C TRP A 183 -11.34 15.95 -9.54
N ALA A 184 -11.44 14.94 -8.68
CA ALA A 184 -11.46 15.13 -7.23
C ALA A 184 -10.41 14.26 -6.55
N TYR A 185 -9.87 14.74 -5.45
CA TYR A 185 -8.88 14.02 -4.65
C TYR A 185 -9.22 14.09 -3.16
N ASP A 186 -9.33 12.93 -2.54
CA ASP A 186 -9.42 12.81 -1.08
C ASP A 186 -8.08 12.28 -0.54
N ALA A 187 -7.37 13.12 0.17
CA ALA A 187 -6.11 12.77 0.79
C ALA A 187 -6.28 11.96 2.09
N MET A 188 -7.49 11.83 2.62
CA MET A 188 -7.74 11.29 3.96
C MET A 188 -6.81 11.89 5.01
N TYR A 189 -6.52 13.19 4.91
CA TYR A 189 -5.49 13.92 5.69
C TYR A 189 -4.07 13.34 5.56
N GLY A 190 -3.81 12.49 4.57
CA GLY A 190 -2.56 11.79 4.34
C GLY A 190 -1.50 12.60 3.60
N ALA A 191 -0.38 11.97 3.33
CA ALA A 191 0.83 12.60 2.81
C ALA A 191 0.78 12.98 1.31
N GLY A 192 -0.25 12.51 0.57
CA GLY A 192 -0.42 12.86 -0.84
C GLY A 192 -0.95 14.27 -1.11
N GLN A 193 -1.43 15.00 -0.08
CA GLN A 193 -2.13 16.27 -0.23
C GLN A 193 -1.31 17.37 -0.91
N ASN A 194 -0.03 17.51 -0.57
CA ASN A 194 0.80 18.60 -1.11
C ASN A 194 1.17 18.35 -2.58
N VAL A 195 1.63 17.16 -2.90
CA VAL A 195 2.03 16.82 -4.28
C VAL A 195 0.83 16.92 -5.24
N MET A 196 -0.36 16.51 -4.81
CA MET A 196 -1.54 16.64 -5.65
C MET A 196 -1.95 18.10 -5.86
N ARG A 197 -1.81 18.97 -4.86
CA ARG A 197 -2.02 20.42 -5.02
C ARG A 197 -1.02 21.06 -5.98
N ARG A 198 0.22 20.60 -5.99
CA ARG A 198 1.24 21.10 -6.93
C ARG A 198 0.98 20.62 -8.36
N LEU A 199 0.65 19.35 -8.53
CA LEU A 199 0.36 18.78 -9.84
C LEU A 199 -1.00 19.25 -10.40
N PHE A 200 -2.02 19.45 -9.57
CA PHE A 200 -3.39 19.77 -9.97
C PHE A 200 -4.03 20.80 -9.03
N PRO A 201 -3.65 22.09 -9.10
CA PRO A 201 -4.12 23.10 -8.15
C PRO A 201 -5.62 23.38 -8.23
N ASP A 202 -6.25 23.11 -9.36
CA ASP A 202 -7.64 23.50 -9.67
C ASP A 202 -8.66 22.37 -9.54
N ILE A 203 -8.26 21.20 -8.99
CA ILE A 203 -9.20 20.08 -8.77
C ILE A 203 -9.96 20.23 -7.44
N THR A 204 -11.00 19.46 -7.25
CA THR A 204 -11.73 19.40 -5.99
C THR A 204 -10.93 18.60 -4.96
N PHE A 205 -10.63 19.20 -3.80
CA PHE A 205 -9.92 18.54 -2.69
C PHE A 205 -10.86 18.27 -1.53
N LEU A 206 -10.74 17.08 -0.94
CA LEU A 206 -11.36 16.71 0.32
C LEU A 206 -10.27 16.21 1.28
N HIS A 207 -10.41 16.47 2.58
CA HIS A 207 -9.47 16.04 3.65
C HIS A 207 -7.99 16.26 3.29
N ALA A 208 -7.67 17.40 2.67
CA ALA A 208 -6.34 17.73 2.17
C ALA A 208 -5.65 18.84 2.98
N ASP A 209 -6.02 19.01 4.23
CA ASP A 209 -5.36 19.90 5.19
C ASP A 209 -4.57 19.09 6.22
N TYR A 210 -3.54 19.71 6.81
CA TYR A 210 -2.76 19.04 7.86
C TYR A 210 -3.62 18.76 9.09
N ASN A 211 -3.89 17.49 9.32
CA ASN A 211 -4.63 17.02 10.48
C ASN A 211 -4.03 15.69 10.98
N PRO A 212 -3.12 15.71 11.97
CA PRO A 212 -2.44 14.50 12.45
C PRO A 212 -3.36 13.52 13.19
N SER A 213 -4.60 13.92 13.48
CA SER A 213 -5.62 13.05 14.06
C SER A 213 -6.51 12.36 13.02
N PHE A 214 -6.34 12.64 11.72
CA PHE A 214 -7.16 12.09 10.62
C PHE A 214 -8.67 12.17 10.92
N ASP A 215 -9.10 13.20 11.63
CA ASP A 215 -10.46 13.39 12.15
C ASP A 215 -11.00 12.18 12.97
N GLY A 216 -10.09 11.47 13.64
CA GLY A 216 -10.41 10.29 14.44
C GLY A 216 -10.62 9.00 13.63
N GLN A 217 -10.57 9.04 12.30
CA GLN A 217 -10.77 7.91 11.41
C GLN A 217 -9.44 7.32 10.94
N ALA A 218 -9.39 5.99 10.74
CA ALA A 218 -8.25 5.36 10.08
C ALA A 218 -8.20 5.78 8.60
N PRO A 219 -7.06 6.30 8.09
CA PRO A 219 -6.93 6.74 6.70
C PRO A 219 -6.74 5.53 5.75
N GLU A 220 -7.77 4.69 5.65
CA GLU A 220 -7.80 3.50 4.80
C GLU A 220 -8.79 3.72 3.65
N PRO A 221 -8.36 3.67 2.36
CA PRO A 221 -9.17 4.00 1.20
C PRO A 221 -10.12 2.85 0.82
N ILE A 222 -11.07 2.54 1.71
CA ILE A 222 -12.12 1.56 1.51
C ILE A 222 -13.50 2.25 1.58
N GLN A 223 -14.46 1.76 0.84
CA GLN A 223 -15.75 2.42 0.63
C GLN A 223 -16.43 2.87 1.93
N ARG A 224 -16.40 2.06 2.98
CA ARG A 224 -17.03 2.41 4.28
C ARG A 224 -16.46 3.67 4.94
N ASN A 225 -15.22 4.04 4.63
CA ASN A 225 -14.52 5.21 5.17
C ASN A 225 -14.68 6.46 4.29
N LEU A 226 -15.29 6.34 3.11
CA LEU A 226 -15.30 7.35 2.05
C LEU A 226 -16.69 7.88 1.73
N GLN A 227 -17.63 7.79 2.67
CA GLN A 227 -19.03 8.17 2.45
C GLN A 227 -19.19 9.65 2.06
N GLU A 228 -18.41 10.55 2.66
CA GLU A 228 -18.43 11.97 2.35
C GLU A 228 -17.92 12.23 0.92
N PHE A 229 -16.84 11.58 0.52
CA PHE A 229 -16.30 11.69 -0.83
C PHE A 229 -17.25 11.10 -1.88
N GLU A 230 -17.88 9.96 -1.59
CA GLU A 230 -18.92 9.37 -2.43
C GLU A 230 -20.10 10.34 -2.64
N GLN A 231 -20.56 10.98 -1.57
CA GLN A 231 -21.65 11.97 -1.65
C GLN A 231 -21.24 13.21 -2.45
N LEU A 232 -20.02 13.72 -2.26
CA LEU A 232 -19.49 14.85 -3.00
C LEU A 232 -19.53 14.58 -4.52
N ILE A 233 -19.06 13.39 -4.94
CA ILE A 233 -19.06 13.02 -6.36
C ILE A 233 -20.51 12.87 -6.87
N LYS A 234 -21.40 12.20 -6.16
CA LYS A 234 -22.81 12.05 -6.54
C LYS A 234 -23.52 13.38 -6.67
N LEU A 235 -23.26 14.33 -5.78
CA LEU A 235 -23.86 15.67 -5.81
C LEU A 235 -23.30 16.55 -6.93
N SER A 236 -22.16 16.20 -7.52
CA SER A 236 -21.63 16.89 -8.70
C SER A 236 -22.42 16.56 -9.98
N GLU A 237 -23.39 15.63 -9.94
CA GLU A 237 -24.24 15.26 -11.09
C GLU A 237 -23.44 14.95 -12.37
N GLY A 238 -22.24 14.35 -12.20
CA GLY A 238 -21.36 13.96 -13.31
C GLY A 238 -20.36 15.06 -13.75
N GLU A 239 -20.30 16.19 -13.08
CA GLU A 239 -19.25 17.17 -13.32
C GLU A 239 -17.87 16.60 -12.97
N ILE A 240 -17.75 15.88 -11.84
CA ILE A 240 -16.54 15.17 -11.45
C ILE A 240 -16.49 13.85 -12.23
N ALA A 241 -15.49 13.70 -13.10
CA ALA A 241 -15.31 12.53 -13.93
C ALA A 241 -14.72 11.32 -13.15
N SER A 242 -13.88 11.58 -12.17
CA SER A 242 -13.29 10.56 -11.29
C SER A 242 -12.76 11.17 -10.00
N GLY A 243 -12.91 10.42 -8.90
CA GLY A 243 -12.31 10.71 -7.60
C GLY A 243 -11.14 9.76 -7.33
N LEU A 244 -10.00 10.31 -6.89
CA LEU A 244 -8.83 9.59 -6.44
C LEU A 244 -8.71 9.69 -4.91
N VAL A 245 -8.42 8.59 -4.25
CA VAL A 245 -8.19 8.54 -2.79
C VAL A 245 -6.87 7.84 -2.51
N THR A 246 -6.10 8.35 -1.54
CA THR A 246 -4.91 7.66 -1.02
C THR A 246 -4.96 7.51 0.49
N ASP A 247 -4.20 6.54 1.03
CA ASP A 247 -4.09 6.33 2.47
C ASP A 247 -3.12 7.31 3.16
N GLY A 248 -2.89 7.11 4.46
CA GLY A 248 -2.12 8.04 5.30
C GLY A 248 -0.71 8.34 4.82
N ASP A 249 0.01 7.38 4.25
CA ASP A 249 1.33 7.56 3.65
C ASP A 249 1.34 7.43 2.12
N ALA A 250 0.15 7.47 1.51
CA ALA A 250 -0.12 7.53 0.08
C ALA A 250 0.48 6.36 -0.73
N ASP A 251 0.67 5.19 -0.11
CA ASP A 251 1.14 3.98 -0.79
C ASP A 251 -0.01 3.10 -1.31
N ARG A 252 -1.29 3.43 -0.97
CA ARG A 252 -2.51 2.74 -1.42
C ARG A 252 -3.45 3.68 -2.16
N ILE A 253 -4.33 3.07 -2.96
CA ILE A 253 -5.29 3.77 -3.81
C ILE A 253 -6.70 3.19 -3.69
N GLY A 254 -7.69 4.08 -3.81
CA GLY A 254 -9.08 3.81 -4.17
C GLY A 254 -9.52 4.82 -5.22
N LEU A 255 -10.49 4.44 -6.05
CA LEU A 255 -11.07 5.33 -7.06
C LEU A 255 -12.58 5.37 -6.97
N TYR A 256 -13.16 6.46 -7.47
CA TYR A 256 -14.58 6.60 -7.76
C TYR A 256 -14.80 6.98 -9.21
N ASP A 257 -15.82 6.41 -9.85
CA ASP A 257 -16.29 6.89 -11.15
C ASP A 257 -17.18 8.14 -11.00
N GLY A 258 -17.56 8.75 -12.13
CA GLY A 258 -18.38 9.95 -12.15
C GLY A 258 -19.83 9.77 -11.65
N ASP A 259 -20.29 8.53 -11.50
CA ASP A 259 -21.58 8.18 -10.90
C ASP A 259 -21.48 7.99 -9.37
N GLY A 260 -20.26 8.08 -8.80
CA GLY A 260 -19.99 7.84 -7.39
C GLY A 260 -19.96 6.36 -7.02
N ASN A 261 -19.65 5.47 -7.96
CA ASN A 261 -19.39 4.06 -7.66
C ASN A 261 -17.93 3.87 -7.29
N PHE A 262 -17.68 3.13 -6.21
CA PHE A 262 -16.34 2.80 -5.78
C PHE A 262 -15.68 1.78 -6.73
N VAL A 263 -14.49 2.09 -7.22
CA VAL A 263 -13.65 1.21 -8.03
C VAL A 263 -12.51 0.74 -7.15
N ASP A 264 -12.60 -0.50 -6.71
CA ASP A 264 -11.66 -1.11 -5.78
C ASP A 264 -10.32 -1.50 -6.42
N SER A 265 -9.39 -1.91 -5.58
CA SER A 265 -8.04 -2.33 -5.99
C SER A 265 -8.01 -3.49 -6.98
N HIS A 266 -8.98 -4.40 -6.93
CA HIS A 266 -9.07 -5.51 -7.89
C HIS A 266 -9.36 -5.00 -9.30
N HIS A 267 -10.28 -4.05 -9.42
CA HIS A 267 -10.60 -3.38 -10.68
C HIS A 267 -9.45 -2.51 -11.17
N ILE A 268 -8.79 -1.77 -10.26
CA ILE A 268 -7.64 -0.93 -10.58
C ILE A 268 -6.48 -1.78 -11.13
N LEU A 269 -6.18 -2.93 -10.53
CA LEU A 269 -5.16 -3.85 -11.04
C LEU A 269 -5.48 -4.34 -12.47
N LEU A 270 -6.72 -4.72 -12.73
CA LEU A 270 -7.14 -5.14 -14.06
C LEU A 270 -7.08 -4.01 -15.08
N LEU A 271 -7.48 -2.79 -14.70
CA LEU A 271 -7.37 -1.59 -15.54
C LEU A 271 -5.91 -1.29 -15.90
N LEU A 272 -4.98 -1.40 -14.95
CA LEU A 272 -3.56 -1.18 -15.21
C LEU A 272 -2.97 -2.24 -16.14
N ILE A 273 -3.29 -3.51 -15.93
CA ILE A 273 -2.87 -4.60 -16.84
C ILE A 273 -3.40 -4.32 -18.25
N HIS A 274 -4.67 -3.92 -18.37
CA HIS A 274 -5.29 -3.57 -19.65
C HIS A 274 -4.60 -2.36 -20.29
N TYR A 275 -4.40 -1.28 -19.54
CA TYR A 275 -3.76 -0.05 -20.01
C TYR A 275 -2.33 -0.30 -20.49
N MET A 276 -1.51 -0.95 -19.68
CA MET A 276 -0.12 -1.25 -20.02
C MET A 276 -0.03 -2.14 -21.28
N TYR A 277 -0.88 -3.16 -21.38
CA TYR A 277 -0.86 -4.09 -22.50
C TYR A 277 -1.47 -3.50 -23.78
N LYS A 278 -2.71 -2.96 -23.71
CA LYS A 278 -3.48 -2.53 -24.89
C LYS A 278 -3.09 -1.15 -25.41
N VAL A 279 -2.73 -0.23 -24.51
CA VAL A 279 -2.49 1.17 -24.85
C VAL A 279 -0.99 1.46 -24.93
N LYS A 280 -0.23 1.06 -23.92
CA LYS A 280 1.23 1.27 -23.92
C LYS A 280 1.99 0.18 -24.71
N GLY A 281 1.36 -0.92 -25.07
CA GLY A 281 1.99 -2.02 -25.82
C GLY A 281 3.06 -2.78 -25.04
N GLU A 282 3.06 -2.65 -23.72
CA GLU A 282 4.00 -3.31 -22.84
C GLU A 282 3.65 -4.78 -22.62
N LYS A 283 4.68 -5.60 -22.43
CA LYS A 283 4.56 -7.01 -22.09
C LYS A 283 5.52 -7.30 -20.95
N GLY A 284 5.06 -8.12 -20.01
CA GLY A 284 5.88 -8.50 -18.85
C GLY A 284 5.10 -9.37 -17.87
N GLU A 285 5.75 -9.70 -16.78
CA GLU A 285 5.14 -10.49 -15.69
C GLU A 285 4.14 -9.62 -14.92
N VAL A 286 3.02 -10.21 -14.58
CA VAL A 286 2.05 -9.68 -13.64
C VAL A 286 2.23 -10.41 -12.31
N TYR A 287 2.26 -9.67 -11.21
CA TYR A 287 2.38 -10.24 -9.87
C TYR A 287 1.15 -9.86 -9.03
N SER A 288 0.50 -10.85 -8.44
CA SER A 288 -0.65 -10.61 -7.58
C SER A 288 -0.56 -11.40 -6.28
N THR A 289 -1.18 -10.91 -5.22
CA THR A 289 -1.26 -11.66 -3.97
C THR A 289 -2.40 -12.67 -4.00
N PHE A 290 -2.32 -13.69 -3.15
CA PHE A 290 -3.27 -14.81 -3.08
C PHE A 290 -4.72 -14.39 -2.78
N SER A 291 -4.92 -13.21 -2.17
CA SER A 291 -6.24 -12.61 -1.90
C SER A 291 -6.84 -11.85 -3.08
N CYS A 292 -6.08 -11.60 -4.13
CA CYS A 292 -6.59 -10.90 -5.32
C CYS A 292 -7.63 -11.72 -6.09
N THR A 293 -8.40 -11.02 -6.93
CA THR A 293 -9.40 -11.60 -7.82
C THR A 293 -8.80 -12.64 -8.76
N SER A 294 -9.53 -13.74 -9.00
CA SER A 294 -9.18 -14.75 -10.00
C SER A 294 -9.23 -14.18 -11.43
N LYS A 295 -9.88 -13.03 -11.64
CA LYS A 295 -10.02 -12.38 -12.95
C LYS A 295 -8.70 -11.85 -13.49
N ILE A 296 -7.68 -11.64 -12.63
CA ILE A 296 -6.31 -11.30 -13.07
C ILE A 296 -5.73 -12.41 -13.94
N GLN A 297 -5.84 -13.67 -13.51
CA GLN A 297 -5.37 -14.80 -14.31
C GLN A 297 -6.14 -14.88 -15.64
N LYS A 298 -7.46 -14.71 -15.61
CA LYS A 298 -8.30 -14.75 -16.81
C LYS A 298 -7.93 -13.65 -17.82
N LEU A 299 -7.62 -12.44 -17.34
CA LEU A 299 -7.17 -11.34 -18.19
C LEU A 299 -5.77 -11.60 -18.76
N CYS A 300 -4.87 -12.12 -17.94
CA CYS A 300 -3.53 -12.51 -18.39
C CYS A 300 -3.57 -13.58 -19.47
N ASP A 301 -4.40 -14.61 -19.30
CA ASP A 301 -4.59 -15.67 -20.30
C ASP A 301 -5.11 -15.09 -21.62
N ALA A 302 -6.08 -14.17 -21.58
CA ALA A 302 -6.62 -13.51 -22.77
C ALA A 302 -5.57 -12.64 -23.51
N TYR A 303 -4.56 -12.14 -22.81
CA TYR A 303 -3.49 -11.29 -23.38
C TYR A 303 -2.19 -12.06 -23.62
N GLY A 304 -2.10 -13.32 -23.27
CA GLY A 304 -0.87 -14.10 -23.37
C GLY A 304 0.23 -13.59 -22.42
N LEU A 305 -0.16 -13.11 -21.25
CA LEU A 305 0.71 -12.66 -20.18
C LEU A 305 0.82 -13.73 -19.08
N ASN A 306 1.90 -13.70 -18.32
CA ASN A 306 2.08 -14.55 -17.15
C ASN A 306 1.62 -13.82 -15.88
N ASN A 307 0.86 -14.49 -15.03
CA ASN A 307 0.57 -14.05 -13.68
C ASN A 307 1.22 -14.98 -12.66
N THR A 308 2.05 -14.42 -11.77
CA THR A 308 2.62 -15.15 -10.62
C THR A 308 1.91 -14.71 -9.35
N VAL A 309 1.21 -15.66 -8.71
CA VAL A 309 0.52 -15.42 -7.44
C VAL A 309 1.50 -15.64 -6.28
N THR A 310 1.60 -14.65 -5.39
CA THR A 310 2.46 -14.69 -4.20
C THR A 310 1.64 -14.81 -2.91
N LYS A 311 2.33 -15.05 -1.80
CA LYS A 311 1.74 -14.82 -0.46
C LYS A 311 1.34 -13.36 -0.31
N ILE A 312 0.42 -13.09 0.63
CA ILE A 312 -0.05 -11.73 0.92
C ILE A 312 1.06 -10.94 1.60
N GLY A 313 1.34 -9.76 1.06
CA GLY A 313 2.36 -8.84 1.51
C GLY A 313 3.22 -8.36 0.34
N PHE A 314 3.25 -7.06 0.11
CA PHE A 314 3.94 -6.43 -1.03
C PHE A 314 5.43 -6.79 -1.11
N LYS A 315 6.07 -7.09 0.02
CA LYS A 315 7.48 -7.55 0.06
C LYS A 315 7.77 -8.74 -0.85
N TYR A 316 6.81 -9.66 -1.04
CA TYR A 316 6.98 -10.81 -1.95
C TYR A 316 6.87 -10.40 -3.43
N ILE A 317 6.02 -9.43 -3.73
CA ILE A 317 5.94 -8.81 -5.07
C ILE A 317 7.22 -8.05 -5.37
N CYS A 318 7.67 -7.21 -4.42
CA CYS A 318 8.90 -6.45 -4.55
C CYS A 318 10.13 -7.36 -4.78
N ASP A 319 10.23 -8.47 -4.05
CA ASP A 319 11.30 -9.46 -4.24
C ASP A 319 11.30 -10.00 -5.68
N LEU A 320 10.14 -10.33 -6.25
CA LEU A 320 10.03 -10.75 -7.64
C LEU A 320 10.40 -9.63 -8.63
N ILE A 321 10.02 -8.38 -8.36
CA ILE A 321 10.40 -7.23 -9.21
C ILE A 321 11.91 -7.10 -9.26
N VAL A 322 12.59 -7.17 -8.11
CA VAL A 322 14.02 -6.90 -7.99
C VAL A 322 14.87 -8.10 -8.39
N ASN A 323 14.47 -9.32 -8.01
CA ASN A 323 15.37 -10.49 -8.03
C ASN A 323 14.99 -11.55 -9.08
N SER A 324 13.81 -11.50 -9.72
CA SER A 324 13.42 -12.53 -10.70
C SER A 324 14.21 -12.49 -12.01
N GLY A 325 14.79 -11.34 -12.34
CA GLY A 325 15.44 -11.10 -13.65
C GLY A 325 14.46 -11.06 -14.83
N LYS A 326 13.16 -11.08 -14.58
CA LYS A 326 12.12 -11.01 -15.60
C LYS A 326 11.66 -9.57 -15.79
N GLN A 327 11.14 -9.27 -16.98
CA GLN A 327 10.52 -7.99 -17.24
C GLN A 327 9.21 -7.90 -16.46
N PHE A 328 9.17 -7.01 -15.48
CA PHE A 328 7.98 -6.71 -14.69
C PHE A 328 7.04 -5.76 -15.45
N MET A 329 5.74 -5.88 -15.26
CA MET A 329 4.75 -4.97 -15.83
C MET A 329 3.86 -4.33 -14.76
N VAL A 330 3.10 -5.13 -14.01
CA VAL A 330 2.19 -4.66 -12.95
C VAL A 330 2.20 -5.64 -11.79
N GLY A 331 2.20 -5.13 -10.56
CA GLY A 331 2.06 -5.99 -9.37
C GLY A 331 1.32 -5.29 -8.25
N GLY A 332 0.46 -6.04 -7.54
CA GLY A 332 -0.32 -5.42 -6.47
C GLY A 332 -1.09 -6.38 -5.59
N GLU A 333 -1.67 -5.77 -4.57
CA GLU A 333 -2.43 -6.40 -3.51
C GLU A 333 -3.89 -5.94 -3.50
N GLU A 334 -4.77 -6.73 -2.92
CA GLU A 334 -6.17 -6.37 -2.69
C GLU A 334 -6.34 -5.13 -1.80
N SER A 335 -5.31 -4.79 -1.04
CA SER A 335 -5.31 -3.63 -0.15
C SER A 335 -5.13 -2.27 -0.85
N GLY A 336 -4.93 -2.26 -2.17
CA GLY A 336 -4.72 -1.06 -2.98
C GLY A 336 -3.25 -0.66 -3.15
N GLY A 337 -2.32 -1.44 -2.60
CA GLY A 337 -0.89 -1.25 -2.82
C GLY A 337 -0.44 -1.82 -4.15
N ILE A 338 -0.11 -0.98 -5.13
CA ILE A 338 0.19 -1.37 -6.51
C ILE A 338 1.48 -0.71 -6.98
N ALA A 339 2.32 -1.48 -7.68
CA ALA A 339 3.50 -1.02 -8.39
C ALA A 339 3.41 -1.32 -9.89
N VAL A 340 4.10 -0.54 -10.69
CA VAL A 340 4.13 -0.68 -12.15
C VAL A 340 5.55 -0.52 -12.69
N ASN A 341 5.80 -1.10 -13.85
CA ASN A 341 7.04 -0.88 -14.59
C ASN A 341 7.23 0.60 -14.92
N GLY A 342 8.49 1.05 -14.93
CA GLY A 342 8.84 2.46 -15.22
C GLY A 342 8.83 3.38 -13.99
N HIS A 343 8.51 2.85 -12.81
CA HIS A 343 8.60 3.53 -11.52
C HIS A 343 9.47 2.73 -10.54
N ILE A 344 9.56 3.18 -9.29
CA ILE A 344 10.23 2.45 -8.21
C ILE A 344 9.51 1.12 -7.89
N PRO A 345 10.20 0.10 -7.34
CA PRO A 345 9.58 -1.15 -6.92
C PRO A 345 8.86 -1.01 -5.58
N GLU A 346 8.00 0.00 -5.50
CA GLU A 346 7.19 0.36 -4.32
C GLU A 346 5.77 0.68 -4.76
N ARG A 347 4.83 0.53 -3.83
CA ARG A 347 3.45 0.93 -3.96
C ARG A 347 3.35 2.45 -3.99
N ASP A 348 2.52 2.99 -4.87
CA ASP A 348 2.36 4.43 -4.99
C ASP A 348 0.93 4.79 -5.47
N GLY A 349 0.08 5.21 -4.53
CA GLY A 349 -1.31 5.53 -4.82
C GLY A 349 -1.47 6.74 -5.73
N VAL A 350 -0.62 7.75 -5.59
CA VAL A 350 -0.63 8.94 -6.46
C VAL A 350 -0.22 8.57 -7.88
N TRP A 351 0.88 7.84 -8.05
CA TRP A 351 1.36 7.41 -9.36
C TRP A 351 0.32 6.59 -10.13
N ILE A 352 -0.30 5.64 -9.45
CA ILE A 352 -1.35 4.81 -10.03
C ILE A 352 -2.58 5.65 -10.41
N GLY A 353 -2.96 6.60 -9.56
CA GLY A 353 -4.04 7.56 -9.85
C GLY A 353 -3.76 8.37 -11.12
N LEU A 354 -2.53 8.88 -11.27
CA LEU A 354 -2.10 9.61 -12.46
C LEU A 354 -2.14 8.74 -13.71
N MET A 355 -1.77 7.47 -13.63
CA MET A 355 -1.87 6.55 -14.78
C MET A 355 -3.31 6.39 -15.25
N ILE A 356 -4.26 6.23 -14.33
CA ILE A 356 -5.67 6.07 -14.67
C ILE A 356 -6.25 7.38 -15.21
N TRP A 357 -5.92 8.52 -14.61
CA TRP A 357 -6.37 9.82 -15.10
C TRP A 357 -5.78 10.16 -16.50
N GLU A 358 -4.50 9.82 -16.73
CA GLU A 358 -3.90 9.95 -18.07
C GLU A 358 -4.60 9.04 -19.10
N PHE A 359 -4.94 7.80 -18.68
CA PHE A 359 -5.69 6.89 -19.54
C PHE A 359 -7.07 7.45 -19.91
N MET A 360 -7.83 7.96 -18.93
CA MET A 360 -9.12 8.59 -19.17
C MET A 360 -8.98 9.82 -20.08
N ALA A 361 -8.05 10.73 -19.77
CA ALA A 361 -7.83 11.96 -20.53
C ALA A 361 -7.45 11.69 -21.99
N LYS A 362 -6.53 10.76 -22.24
CA LYS A 362 -6.05 10.44 -23.60
C LYS A 362 -7.04 9.59 -24.41
N SER A 363 -7.83 8.74 -23.76
CA SER A 363 -8.83 7.90 -24.45
C SER A 363 -10.17 8.59 -24.66
N GLY A 364 -10.47 9.65 -23.89
CA GLY A 364 -11.77 10.30 -23.85
C GLY A 364 -12.89 9.41 -23.28
N ARG A 365 -12.52 8.38 -22.52
CA ARG A 365 -13.46 7.40 -21.93
C ARG A 365 -13.67 7.66 -20.44
N SER A 366 -14.88 7.41 -19.97
CA SER A 366 -15.17 7.42 -18.55
C SER A 366 -14.53 6.21 -17.84
N LEU A 367 -14.27 6.35 -16.54
CA LEU A 367 -13.78 5.22 -15.73
C LEU A 367 -14.74 4.02 -15.77
N LYS A 368 -16.05 4.30 -15.80
CA LYS A 368 -17.11 3.29 -15.94
C LYS A 368 -17.00 2.51 -17.27
N ASP A 369 -16.73 3.21 -18.39
CA ASP A 369 -16.55 2.54 -19.69
C ASP A 369 -15.28 1.68 -19.70
N LEU A 370 -14.20 2.15 -19.08
CA LEU A 370 -12.96 1.40 -18.96
C LEU A 370 -13.14 0.13 -18.11
N VAL A 371 -13.91 0.21 -17.00
CA VAL A 371 -14.29 -0.96 -16.21
C VAL A 371 -15.17 -1.91 -17.01
N GLN A 372 -16.09 -1.40 -17.84
CA GLN A 372 -16.92 -2.24 -18.70
C GLN A 372 -16.09 -3.02 -19.73
N GLU A 373 -15.02 -2.43 -20.29
CA GLU A 373 -14.12 -3.17 -21.19
C GLU A 373 -13.42 -4.34 -20.48
N ILE A 374 -13.08 -4.18 -19.21
CA ILE A 374 -12.55 -5.29 -18.40
C ILE A 374 -13.62 -6.38 -18.24
N TYR A 375 -14.85 -6.00 -17.91
CA TYR A 375 -15.95 -6.96 -17.76
C TYR A 375 -16.26 -7.73 -19.06
N ASP A 376 -16.09 -7.09 -20.22
CA ASP A 376 -16.28 -7.75 -21.53
C ASP A 376 -15.25 -8.88 -21.76
N VAL A 377 -14.08 -8.80 -21.13
CA VAL A 377 -13.04 -9.85 -21.22
C VAL A 377 -13.19 -10.90 -20.11
N VAL A 378 -13.35 -10.46 -18.86
CA VAL A 378 -13.24 -11.37 -17.69
C VAL A 378 -14.60 -11.71 -17.06
N GLY A 379 -15.68 -10.99 -17.43
CA GLY A 379 -16.99 -11.06 -16.78
C GLY A 379 -17.07 -10.15 -15.55
N LYS A 380 -18.31 -9.84 -15.13
CA LYS A 380 -18.55 -9.07 -13.91
C LYS A 380 -18.14 -9.86 -12.67
N PHE A 381 -17.65 -9.16 -11.68
CA PHE A 381 -17.28 -9.74 -10.39
C PHE A 381 -17.33 -8.70 -9.27
N ALA A 382 -17.39 -9.18 -8.04
CA ALA A 382 -17.18 -8.41 -6.82
C ALA A 382 -16.45 -9.29 -5.81
N VAL A 383 -15.52 -8.69 -5.07
CA VAL A 383 -14.82 -9.35 -3.96
C VAL A 383 -15.20 -8.67 -2.66
N GLU A 384 -15.70 -9.45 -1.71
CA GLU A 384 -16.14 -8.93 -0.42
C GLU A 384 -15.44 -9.66 0.73
N ARG A 385 -15.39 -9.05 1.92
CA ARG A 385 -14.66 -9.59 3.07
C ARG A 385 -15.46 -9.46 4.38
N TYR A 386 -15.42 -10.54 5.17
CA TYR A 386 -15.77 -10.51 6.60
C TYR A 386 -14.53 -10.69 7.46
N ASP A 387 -14.43 -9.91 8.53
CA ASP A 387 -13.46 -10.10 9.61
C ASP A 387 -14.20 -10.77 10.80
N LEU A 388 -14.02 -12.08 10.95
CA LEU A 388 -14.70 -12.87 11.96
C LEU A 388 -13.87 -12.90 13.24
N HIS A 389 -14.34 -12.24 14.28
CA HIS A 389 -13.77 -12.33 15.63
C HIS A 389 -14.20 -13.64 16.29
N VAL A 390 -13.26 -14.51 16.56
CA VAL A 390 -13.48 -15.83 17.16
C VAL A 390 -12.47 -16.08 18.27
N THR A 391 -12.76 -17.01 19.17
CA THR A 391 -11.76 -17.43 20.16
C THR A 391 -10.59 -18.14 19.49
N GLU A 392 -9.41 -18.12 20.10
CA GLU A 392 -8.22 -18.79 19.52
C GLU A 392 -8.46 -20.29 19.34
N GLU A 393 -9.18 -20.94 20.27
CA GLU A 393 -9.57 -22.35 20.17
C GLU A 393 -10.41 -22.60 18.91
N LYS A 394 -11.46 -21.78 18.68
CA LYS A 394 -12.30 -21.89 17.48
C LYS A 394 -11.52 -21.61 16.20
N LYS A 395 -10.61 -20.62 16.22
CA LYS A 395 -9.72 -20.30 15.11
C LYS A 395 -8.86 -21.52 14.72
N GLN A 396 -8.25 -22.18 15.70
CA GLN A 396 -7.42 -23.38 15.47
C GLN A 396 -8.25 -24.58 14.97
N ALA A 397 -9.47 -24.76 15.47
CA ALA A 397 -10.38 -25.78 14.99
C ALA A 397 -10.75 -25.57 13.50
N ILE A 398 -11.06 -24.33 13.11
CA ILE A 398 -11.36 -23.98 11.72
C ILE A 398 -10.14 -24.20 10.81
N ILE A 399 -8.94 -23.77 11.23
CA ILE A 399 -7.69 -24.01 10.49
C ILE A 399 -7.45 -25.50 10.30
N SER A 400 -7.63 -26.31 11.35
CA SER A 400 -7.44 -27.75 11.28
C SER A 400 -8.44 -28.42 10.33
N ARG A 401 -9.70 -27.97 10.35
CA ARG A 401 -10.72 -28.41 9.39
C ARG A 401 -10.33 -28.07 7.95
N CYS A 402 -9.89 -26.84 7.68
CA CYS A 402 -9.46 -26.43 6.34
C CYS A 402 -8.26 -27.25 5.84
N LYS A 403 -7.29 -27.53 6.73
CA LYS A 403 -6.14 -28.40 6.41
C LYS A 403 -6.53 -29.84 6.12
N GLY A 404 -7.56 -30.35 6.79
CA GLY A 404 -8.08 -31.72 6.60
C GLY A 404 -8.85 -31.92 5.31
N GLY A 405 -9.12 -30.82 4.57
CA GLY A 405 -9.98 -30.82 3.39
C GLY A 405 -11.43 -30.51 3.73
N VAL A 406 -12.06 -29.72 2.87
CA VAL A 406 -13.48 -29.35 2.97
C VAL A 406 -14.16 -29.67 1.66
N ASP A 407 -15.16 -30.57 1.69
CA ASP A 407 -15.91 -30.97 0.49
C ASP A 407 -17.02 -29.96 0.15
N SER A 408 -17.54 -29.27 1.13
CA SER A 408 -18.61 -28.29 0.94
C SER A 408 -18.73 -27.30 2.10
N PHE A 409 -19.29 -26.11 1.83
CA PHE A 409 -19.83 -25.17 2.82
C PHE A 409 -21.35 -25.07 2.61
N GLY A 410 -22.13 -25.61 3.52
CA GLY A 410 -23.58 -25.75 3.31
C GLY A 410 -23.89 -26.52 2.01
N HIS A 411 -24.53 -25.85 1.06
CA HIS A 411 -24.83 -26.44 -0.27
C HIS A 411 -23.77 -26.15 -1.34
N LEU A 412 -22.76 -25.31 -1.03
CA LEU A 412 -21.69 -24.95 -1.96
C LEU A 412 -20.64 -26.06 -1.99
N LYS A 413 -20.58 -26.78 -3.09
CA LYS A 413 -19.65 -27.90 -3.29
C LYS A 413 -18.28 -27.38 -3.73
N VAL A 414 -17.23 -27.78 -3.04
CA VAL A 414 -15.84 -27.44 -3.37
C VAL A 414 -15.37 -28.31 -4.55
N THR A 415 -14.82 -27.67 -5.57
CA THR A 415 -14.25 -28.30 -6.76
C THR A 415 -12.73 -28.31 -6.77
N LYS A 416 -12.11 -27.28 -6.15
CA LYS A 416 -10.66 -27.10 -6.07
C LYS A 416 -10.30 -26.36 -4.78
N THR A 417 -9.14 -26.67 -4.21
CA THR A 417 -8.58 -25.99 -3.05
C THR A 417 -7.14 -25.56 -3.35
N GLU A 418 -6.80 -24.35 -2.92
CA GLU A 418 -5.45 -23.80 -2.92
C GLU A 418 -5.10 -23.31 -1.50
N ASP A 419 -3.81 -23.44 -1.08
CA ASP A 419 -3.37 -23.20 0.31
C ASP A 419 -2.05 -22.39 0.42
N LEU A 420 -1.77 -21.54 -0.55
CA LEU A 420 -0.52 -20.77 -0.59
C LEU A 420 -0.34 -19.84 0.62
N ASP A 421 -1.43 -19.13 1.05
CA ASP A 421 -1.44 -18.25 2.23
C ASP A 421 -2.87 -18.16 2.81
N GLY A 422 -3.27 -19.18 3.52
CA GLY A 422 -4.64 -19.47 3.91
C GLY A 422 -5.23 -20.56 3.03
N PHE A 423 -6.55 -20.64 2.95
CA PHE A 423 -7.27 -21.69 2.22
C PHE A 423 -8.28 -21.05 1.27
N LYS A 424 -8.09 -21.23 -0.02
CA LYS A 424 -9.00 -20.74 -1.07
C LYS A 424 -9.74 -21.93 -1.68
N PHE A 425 -11.06 -21.92 -1.57
CA PHE A 425 -11.96 -22.97 -2.04
C PHE A 425 -12.77 -22.45 -3.21
N PHE A 426 -12.69 -23.13 -4.36
CA PHE A 426 -13.43 -22.80 -5.57
C PHE A 426 -14.70 -23.65 -5.67
N PHE A 427 -15.76 -23.07 -6.21
CA PHE A 427 -17.05 -23.71 -6.44
C PHE A 427 -17.30 -23.97 -7.94
N GLU A 428 -18.40 -24.65 -8.28
CA GLU A 428 -18.69 -25.07 -9.65
C GLU A 428 -18.93 -23.92 -10.65
N ASP A 429 -19.34 -22.76 -10.16
CA ASP A 429 -19.67 -21.55 -10.91
C ASP A 429 -18.53 -20.52 -11.04
N GLU A 430 -17.28 -20.96 -10.87
CA GLU A 430 -16.07 -20.09 -10.82
C GLU A 430 -16.04 -19.11 -9.62
N THR A 431 -17.01 -19.15 -8.72
CA THR A 431 -16.94 -18.38 -7.47
C THR A 431 -15.98 -19.02 -6.49
N TRP A 432 -15.49 -18.27 -5.53
CA TRP A 432 -14.59 -18.82 -4.50
C TRP A 432 -14.77 -18.15 -3.15
N VAL A 433 -14.32 -18.84 -2.12
CA VAL A 433 -14.14 -18.30 -0.77
C VAL A 433 -12.69 -18.54 -0.31
N MET A 434 -12.09 -17.58 0.36
CA MET A 434 -10.78 -17.72 0.99
C MET A 434 -10.89 -17.48 2.48
N ILE A 435 -10.31 -18.38 3.28
CA ILE A 435 -10.25 -18.28 4.74
C ILE A 435 -8.79 -18.11 5.15
N ARG A 436 -8.47 -16.98 5.78
CA ARG A 436 -7.12 -16.64 6.22
C ARG A 436 -7.08 -16.25 7.69
N PRO A 437 -6.33 -16.97 8.53
CA PRO A 437 -6.13 -16.55 9.92
C PRO A 437 -5.24 -15.29 9.97
N SER A 438 -5.59 -14.35 10.84
CA SER A 438 -4.66 -13.28 11.23
C SER A 438 -3.52 -13.87 12.06
N GLY A 439 -2.29 -13.45 11.79
CA GLY A 439 -1.11 -13.87 12.55
C GLY A 439 -0.98 -13.19 13.92
N THR A 440 -1.65 -12.05 14.11
CA THR A 440 -1.47 -11.18 15.30
C THR A 440 -2.73 -11.06 16.15
N GLU A 441 -3.90 -11.40 15.62
CA GLU A 441 -5.19 -11.19 16.27
C GLU A 441 -6.06 -12.46 16.20
N PRO A 442 -7.02 -12.65 17.11
CA PRO A 442 -7.97 -13.74 17.06
C PRO A 442 -9.08 -13.47 16.02
N VAL A 443 -8.66 -13.21 14.79
CA VAL A 443 -9.51 -12.87 13.65
C VAL A 443 -9.26 -13.84 12.51
N LEU A 444 -10.35 -14.28 11.87
CA LEU A 444 -10.34 -14.95 10.58
C LEU A 444 -10.85 -13.99 9.52
N ARG A 445 -10.05 -13.70 8.52
CA ARG A 445 -10.49 -12.95 7.33
C ARG A 445 -11.06 -13.92 6.34
N VAL A 446 -12.30 -13.70 5.96
CA VAL A 446 -13.02 -14.54 4.99
C VAL A 446 -13.37 -13.66 3.80
N TYR A 447 -12.83 -14.00 2.64
CA TYR A 447 -13.06 -13.29 1.37
C TYR A 447 -13.94 -14.16 0.48
N ALA A 448 -14.79 -13.55 -0.34
CA ALA A 448 -15.51 -14.25 -1.38
C ALA A 448 -15.56 -13.45 -2.67
N GLU A 449 -15.45 -14.14 -3.83
CA GLU A 449 -15.66 -13.57 -5.16
C GLU A 449 -16.88 -14.22 -5.80
N ALA A 450 -17.75 -13.38 -6.34
CA ALA A 450 -18.93 -13.78 -7.10
C ALA A 450 -19.25 -12.73 -8.19
N PRO A 451 -20.21 -12.97 -9.11
CA PRO A 451 -20.57 -12.01 -10.15
C PRO A 451 -21.10 -10.66 -9.64
N SER A 452 -21.55 -10.57 -8.40
CA SER A 452 -22.04 -9.34 -7.78
C SER A 452 -21.76 -9.30 -6.27
N THR A 453 -21.72 -8.08 -5.70
CA THR A 453 -21.60 -7.85 -4.26
C THR A 453 -22.65 -8.63 -3.45
N ALA A 454 -23.90 -8.66 -3.91
CA ALA A 454 -24.97 -9.39 -3.22
C ALA A 454 -24.71 -10.91 -3.19
N GLU A 455 -24.14 -11.48 -4.26
CA GLU A 455 -23.80 -12.90 -4.33
C GLU A 455 -22.55 -13.22 -3.50
N SER A 456 -21.56 -12.33 -3.47
CA SER A 456 -20.38 -12.47 -2.61
C SER A 456 -20.78 -12.50 -1.13
N PHE A 457 -21.67 -11.62 -0.69
CA PHE A 457 -22.20 -11.65 0.68
C PHE A 457 -23.00 -12.91 1.00
N LYS A 458 -23.78 -13.43 0.05
CA LYS A 458 -24.48 -14.73 0.24
C LYS A 458 -23.50 -15.87 0.49
N ILE A 459 -22.41 -15.93 -0.27
CA ILE A 459 -21.35 -16.94 -0.06
C ILE A 459 -20.73 -16.75 1.32
N LEU A 460 -20.37 -15.51 1.70
CA LEU A 460 -19.80 -15.20 3.01
C LEU A 460 -20.72 -15.62 4.14
N ASP A 461 -22.03 -15.38 4.03
CA ASP A 461 -23.02 -15.75 5.06
C ASP A 461 -23.14 -17.29 5.20
N ILE A 462 -23.18 -18.03 4.08
CA ILE A 462 -23.22 -19.49 4.08
C ILE A 462 -21.96 -20.06 4.76
N VAL A 463 -20.79 -19.57 4.35
CA VAL A 463 -19.50 -20.00 4.90
C VAL A 463 -19.37 -19.66 6.38
N LYS A 464 -19.72 -18.42 6.76
CA LYS A 464 -19.75 -18.00 8.17
C LYS A 464 -20.65 -18.90 9.02
N ALA A 465 -21.87 -19.17 8.56
CA ALA A 465 -22.81 -20.05 9.26
C ALA A 465 -22.27 -21.48 9.42
N ASP A 466 -21.51 -21.96 8.44
CA ASP A 466 -20.89 -23.31 8.47
C ASP A 466 -19.66 -23.36 9.36
N LEU A 467 -18.80 -22.34 9.36
CA LEU A 467 -17.60 -22.25 10.19
C LEU A 467 -17.91 -22.06 11.69
N LEU A 468 -19.03 -21.43 12.02
CA LEU A 468 -19.40 -21.12 13.39
C LEU A 468 -20.24 -22.22 14.07
N LYS A 469 -20.65 -23.26 13.36
CA LYS A 469 -21.22 -24.49 13.96
C LYS A 469 -20.18 -25.18 14.85
#